data_2fc0e1201c4123551ceaeb318902368b
#
_entry.id   2fc0e1201c4123551ceaeb318902368b
#
_cell.length_a   1.000
_cell.length_b   1.000
_cell.length_c   1.000
_cell.angle_alpha   90.00
_cell.angle_beta   90.00
_cell.angle_gamma   90.00
#
_symmetry.space_group_name_H-M   'P 1'
#
loop_
_entity.id
_entity.type
_entity.pdbx_description
1 polymer ?
#
loop_
_entity_poly.entity_id
_entity_poly.type
_entity_poly.pdbx_seq_one_letter_code
_entity_poly.pdbx_strand_id
1 'polypeptide(L)'
;MLLARSPAPRLLVNARLSARSARRWSRATPLARRLLGRFERVLAQSAADAERLRRLGAPAVEMPGNLKDAAPPLPVDDDELATWRRALAGRTVWVAASTHPGEEEVVARADTMLRARFPGLLTLLAPRHPARAAAIAAALGRADLRQLGDGEPPGPDTGLLLVDRFGALGLFYRL
;
A
#
# COMPACT_ATOMS: atom_id res chain seq x y z
N MET A 1 6.93 29.12 5.24
CA MET A 1 7.46 29.43 6.60
C MET A 1 6.41 29.85 7.64
N LEU A 2 5.15 29.60 7.39
CA LEU A 2 4.04 29.94 8.32
C LEU A 2 4.10 29.16 9.64
N LEU A 3 4.47 27.88 9.62
CA LEU A 3 4.61 27.03 10.81
C LEU A 3 5.64 27.56 11.84
N ALA A 4 6.58 28.39 11.42
CA ALA A 4 7.60 28.93 12.32
C ALA A 4 7.08 30.00 13.30
N ARG A 5 5.92 30.59 13.03
CA ARG A 5 5.32 31.68 13.79
C ARG A 5 4.16 31.23 14.71
N SER A 6 3.73 29.98 14.63
CA SER A 6 2.67 29.46 15.49
C SER A 6 3.18 29.25 16.93
N PRO A 7 2.47 29.71 17.94
CA PRO A 7 2.79 29.41 19.34
C PRO A 7 2.37 28.01 19.75
N ALA A 8 1.63 27.26 18.90
CA ALA A 8 1.15 25.94 19.21
C ALA A 8 2.32 24.93 19.32
N PRO A 9 2.22 23.93 20.22
CA PRO A 9 3.16 22.82 20.31
C PRO A 9 3.24 22.08 18.98
N ARG A 10 4.44 21.63 18.60
CA ARG A 10 4.69 20.97 17.33
C ARG A 10 5.19 19.58 17.56
N LEU A 11 4.49 18.62 16.96
CA LEU A 11 4.85 17.21 16.97
C LEU A 11 5.22 16.78 15.55
N LEU A 12 6.32 16.08 15.38
CA LEU A 12 6.66 15.40 14.13
C LEU A 12 6.25 13.94 14.28
N VAL A 13 5.13 13.57 13.69
CA VAL A 13 4.54 12.24 13.79
C VAL A 13 4.96 11.38 12.60
N ASN A 14 5.15 10.08 12.83
CA ASN A 14 5.50 9.08 11.81
C ASN A 14 6.80 9.46 11.07
N ALA A 15 7.77 9.98 11.81
CA ALA A 15 9.00 10.51 11.27
C ALA A 15 9.87 9.41 10.66
N ARG A 16 10.20 9.58 9.39
CA ARG A 16 11.07 8.69 8.63
C ARG A 16 12.21 9.47 8.00
N LEU A 17 13.42 8.92 8.11
CA LEU A 17 14.60 9.53 7.50
C LEU A 17 15.51 8.45 6.90
N SER A 18 15.55 8.36 5.57
CA SER A 18 16.39 7.39 4.89
C SER A 18 17.89 7.65 5.16
N ALA A 19 18.71 6.60 5.09
CA ALA A 19 20.16 6.74 5.26
C ALA A 19 20.78 7.74 4.26
N ARG A 20 20.27 7.79 3.03
CA ARG A 20 20.69 8.76 2.01
C ARG A 20 20.37 10.21 2.43
N SER A 21 19.14 10.43 2.90
CA SER A 21 18.73 11.76 3.39
C SER A 21 19.52 12.17 4.64
N ALA A 22 19.72 11.26 5.59
CA ALA A 22 20.52 11.53 6.78
C ALA A 22 21.94 11.97 6.42
N ARG A 23 22.61 11.28 5.48
CA ARG A 23 23.93 11.68 4.97
C ARG A 23 23.93 13.05 4.29
N ARG A 24 22.85 13.43 3.61
CA ARG A 24 22.74 14.79 3.03
C ARG A 24 22.59 15.83 4.12
N TRP A 25 21.73 15.60 5.09
CA TRP A 25 21.48 16.53 6.19
C TRP A 25 22.66 16.64 7.15
N SER A 26 23.51 15.62 7.29
CA SER A 26 24.72 15.71 8.11
C SER A 26 25.74 16.74 7.60
N ARG A 27 25.66 17.11 6.30
CA ARG A 27 26.49 18.19 5.74
C ARG A 27 25.98 19.59 6.11
N ALA A 28 24.75 19.68 6.62
CA ALA A 28 24.10 20.92 7.04
C ALA A 28 23.53 20.76 8.46
N THR A 29 24.26 20.12 9.35
CA THR A 29 23.85 19.83 10.72
C THR A 29 23.29 21.02 11.49
N PRO A 30 23.88 22.25 11.42
CA PRO A 30 23.32 23.41 12.12
C PRO A 30 21.90 23.75 11.65
N LEU A 31 21.65 23.64 10.34
CA LEU A 31 20.32 23.85 9.77
C LEU A 31 19.33 22.75 10.17
N ALA A 32 19.77 21.48 10.10
CA ALA A 32 18.97 20.34 10.53
C ALA A 32 18.54 20.49 11.99
N ARG A 33 19.50 20.80 12.87
CA ARG A 33 19.25 21.04 14.31
C ARG A 33 18.27 22.18 14.54
N ARG A 34 18.44 23.30 13.83
CA ARG A 34 17.52 24.45 13.91
C ARG A 34 16.11 24.11 13.46
N LEU A 35 15.95 23.26 12.45
CA LEU A 35 14.63 22.84 11.97
C LEU A 35 14.00 21.82 12.91
N LEU A 36 14.74 20.79 13.28
CA LEU A 36 14.24 19.72 14.16
C LEU A 36 13.99 20.22 15.59
N GLY A 37 14.82 21.14 16.09
CA GLY A 37 14.64 21.76 17.40
C GLY A 37 13.36 22.61 17.58
N ARG A 38 12.58 22.78 16.52
CA ARG A 38 11.27 23.42 16.57
C ARG A 38 10.12 22.48 16.96
N PHE A 39 10.39 21.17 16.98
CA PHE A 39 9.43 20.17 17.42
C PHE A 39 9.64 19.85 18.89
N GLU A 40 8.59 19.79 19.67
CA GLU A 40 8.64 19.38 21.07
C GLU A 40 8.87 17.89 21.21
N ARG A 41 8.27 17.09 20.31
CA ARG A 41 8.46 15.64 20.22
C ARG A 41 8.58 15.20 18.78
N VAL A 42 9.38 14.16 18.59
CA VAL A 42 9.57 13.50 17.29
C VAL A 42 9.28 12.02 17.46
N LEU A 43 8.22 11.54 16.83
CA LEU A 43 7.77 10.16 16.89
C LEU A 43 8.26 9.42 15.64
N ALA A 44 9.33 8.65 15.78
CA ALA A 44 9.99 7.96 14.69
C ALA A 44 9.32 6.60 14.39
N GLN A 45 9.33 6.19 13.12
CA GLN A 45 8.76 4.91 12.68
C GLN A 45 9.60 3.69 13.09
N SER A 46 10.92 3.85 13.18
CA SER A 46 11.85 2.75 13.47
C SER A 46 13.01 3.22 14.34
N ALA A 47 13.70 2.25 14.96
CA ALA A 47 14.90 2.52 15.73
C ALA A 47 16.00 3.20 14.89
N ALA A 48 16.14 2.78 13.62
CA ALA A 48 17.09 3.38 12.69
C ALA A 48 16.75 4.83 12.34
N ASP A 49 15.47 5.15 12.20
CA ASP A 49 15.03 6.54 11.96
C ASP A 49 15.22 7.39 13.21
N ALA A 50 14.88 6.86 14.40
CA ALA A 50 15.07 7.54 15.68
C ALA A 50 16.56 7.92 15.89
N GLU A 51 17.45 6.97 15.63
CA GLU A 51 18.89 7.20 15.77
C GLU A 51 19.40 8.27 14.79
N ARG A 52 18.97 8.24 13.52
CA ARG A 52 19.33 9.26 12.53
C ARG A 52 18.82 10.65 12.92
N LEU A 53 17.60 10.73 13.43
CA LEU A 53 17.00 11.99 13.87
C LEU A 53 17.71 12.57 15.09
N ARG A 54 18.07 11.72 16.08
CA ARG A 54 18.90 12.14 17.25
C ARG A 54 20.23 12.69 16.83
N ARG A 55 20.94 12.01 15.94
CA ARG A 55 22.25 12.48 15.40
C ARG A 55 22.15 13.83 14.70
N LEU A 56 21.03 14.14 14.08
CA LEU A 56 20.78 15.44 13.47
C LEU A 56 20.30 16.50 14.47
N GLY A 57 20.18 16.15 15.74
CA GLY A 57 19.87 17.08 16.83
C GLY A 57 18.37 17.27 17.05
N ALA A 58 17.54 16.29 16.69
CA ALA A 58 16.15 16.28 17.11
C ALA A 58 16.07 16.13 18.64
N PRO A 59 15.26 16.97 19.34
CA PRO A 59 15.00 16.80 20.77
C PRO A 59 14.12 15.56 20.99
N ALA A 60 13.75 15.21 22.16
CA ALA A 60 12.72 14.25 22.56
C ALA A 60 12.24 13.29 21.45
N VAL A 61 13.14 12.38 21.01
CA VAL A 61 12.81 11.36 19.97
C VAL A 61 12.30 10.09 20.65
N GLU A 62 11.05 9.76 20.40
CA GLU A 62 10.38 8.52 20.80
C GLU A 62 10.18 7.61 19.59
N MET A 63 9.95 6.32 19.82
CA MET A 63 9.70 5.32 18.76
C MET A 63 8.46 4.51 19.09
N PRO A 64 7.26 5.05 18.85
CA PRO A 64 6.02 4.30 19.02
C PRO A 64 5.75 3.29 17.89
N GLY A 65 6.53 3.30 16.83
CA GLY A 65 6.32 2.47 15.64
C GLY A 65 5.70 3.23 14.47
N ASN A 66 5.23 2.48 13.48
CA ASN A 66 4.62 3.06 12.29
C ASN A 66 3.11 3.32 12.56
N LEU A 67 2.67 4.55 12.37
CA LEU A 67 1.26 4.92 12.54
C LEU A 67 0.30 4.09 11.65
N LYS A 68 0.80 3.57 10.53
CA LYS A 68 0.01 2.70 9.66
C LYS A 68 -0.34 1.36 10.32
N ASP A 69 0.47 0.89 11.27
CA ASP A 69 0.23 -0.38 11.96
C ASP A 69 -0.95 -0.28 12.95
N ALA A 70 -1.34 0.94 13.32
CA ALA A 70 -2.51 1.24 14.14
C ALA A 70 -3.78 1.48 13.31
N ALA A 71 -3.71 1.41 11.98
CA ALA A 71 -4.89 1.58 11.14
C ALA A 71 -5.86 0.40 11.35
N PRO A 72 -7.17 0.66 11.48
CA PRO A 72 -8.15 -0.41 11.53
C PRO A 72 -8.13 -1.20 10.20
N PRO A 73 -8.58 -2.46 10.21
CA PRO A 73 -8.78 -3.21 8.98
C PRO A 73 -9.67 -2.43 8.01
N LEU A 74 -9.39 -2.58 6.71
CA LEU A 74 -10.22 -1.93 5.69
C LEU A 74 -11.68 -2.39 5.83
N PRO A 75 -12.65 -1.48 5.68
CA PRO A 75 -14.06 -1.83 5.78
C PRO A 75 -14.46 -2.82 4.67
N VAL A 76 -15.44 -3.63 4.97
CA VAL A 76 -16.10 -4.55 4.03
C VAL A 76 -17.57 -4.63 4.40
N ASP A 77 -18.42 -4.81 3.40
CA ASP A 77 -19.80 -5.20 3.60
C ASP A 77 -19.89 -6.70 3.81
N ASP A 78 -20.53 -7.14 4.89
CA ASP A 78 -20.58 -8.55 5.27
C ASP A 78 -21.41 -9.39 4.30
N ASP A 79 -22.47 -8.82 3.70
CA ASP A 79 -23.31 -9.50 2.72
C ASP A 79 -22.58 -9.64 1.39
N GLU A 80 -21.85 -8.60 0.97
CA GLU A 80 -20.95 -8.66 -0.18
C GLU A 80 -19.89 -9.74 0.03
N LEU A 81 -19.23 -9.77 1.18
CA LEU A 81 -18.21 -10.77 1.51
C LEU A 81 -18.79 -12.20 1.48
N ALA A 82 -19.96 -12.40 2.07
CA ALA A 82 -20.62 -13.71 2.05
C ALA A 82 -20.97 -14.15 0.63
N THR A 83 -21.42 -13.24 -0.23
CA THR A 83 -21.73 -13.50 -1.63
C THR A 83 -20.47 -13.91 -2.40
N TRP A 84 -19.39 -13.17 -2.24
CA TRP A 84 -18.10 -13.48 -2.88
C TRP A 84 -17.52 -14.81 -2.41
N ARG A 85 -17.56 -15.10 -1.11
CA ARG A 85 -17.09 -16.37 -0.56
C ARG A 85 -17.86 -17.57 -1.12
N ARG A 86 -19.17 -17.45 -1.28
CA ARG A 86 -20.00 -18.49 -1.91
C ARG A 86 -19.62 -18.70 -3.38
N ALA A 87 -19.49 -17.61 -4.13
CA ALA A 87 -19.15 -17.69 -5.55
C ALA A 87 -17.76 -18.23 -5.83
N LEU A 88 -16.83 -18.02 -4.90
CA LEU A 88 -15.42 -18.47 -5.02
C LEU A 88 -15.13 -19.74 -4.22
N ALA A 89 -16.15 -20.42 -3.70
CA ALA A 89 -15.95 -21.61 -2.90
C ALA A 89 -15.11 -22.67 -3.65
N GLY A 90 -14.06 -23.16 -3.00
CA GLY A 90 -13.15 -24.15 -3.57
C GLY A 90 -12.10 -23.61 -4.55
N ARG A 91 -12.13 -22.33 -4.88
CA ARG A 91 -11.08 -21.70 -5.70
C ARG A 91 -9.92 -21.18 -4.85
N THR A 92 -8.71 -21.37 -5.35
CA THR A 92 -7.54 -20.65 -4.81
C THR A 92 -7.56 -19.22 -5.32
N VAL A 93 -7.47 -18.26 -4.40
CA VAL A 93 -7.46 -16.83 -4.71
C VAL A 93 -6.16 -16.22 -4.22
N TRP A 94 -5.54 -15.35 -5.00
CA TRP A 94 -4.45 -14.49 -4.54
C TRP A 94 -4.61 -13.08 -5.04
N VAL A 95 -4.05 -12.13 -4.31
CA VAL A 95 -4.24 -10.68 -4.56
C VAL A 95 -2.90 -10.04 -4.85
N ALA A 96 -2.79 -9.38 -6.01
CA ALA A 96 -1.70 -8.47 -6.36
C ALA A 96 -2.22 -7.04 -6.23
N ALA A 97 -1.97 -6.40 -5.09
CA ALA A 97 -2.53 -5.10 -4.76
C ALA A 97 -1.54 -3.95 -4.92
N SER A 98 -2.08 -2.80 -5.35
CA SER A 98 -1.34 -1.53 -5.50
C SER A 98 -0.19 -1.59 -6.50
N THR A 99 -0.37 -2.33 -7.60
CA THR A 99 0.64 -2.51 -8.63
C THR A 99 0.95 -1.22 -9.39
N HIS A 100 2.20 -1.08 -9.78
CA HIS A 100 2.73 0.02 -10.59
C HIS A 100 3.05 -0.43 -12.02
N PRO A 101 3.25 0.51 -12.97
CA PRO A 101 3.60 0.17 -14.35
C PRO A 101 4.78 -0.80 -14.44
N GLY A 102 4.60 -1.91 -15.17
CA GLY A 102 5.56 -2.99 -15.33
C GLY A 102 5.42 -4.14 -14.32
N GLU A 103 4.72 -3.93 -13.22
CA GLU A 103 4.46 -5.00 -12.24
C GLU A 103 3.31 -5.91 -12.71
N GLU A 104 2.37 -5.37 -13.48
CA GLU A 104 1.21 -6.11 -13.96
C GLU A 104 1.61 -7.27 -14.89
N GLU A 105 2.62 -7.07 -15.72
CA GLU A 105 3.18 -8.12 -16.58
C GLU A 105 3.91 -9.20 -15.77
N VAL A 106 4.56 -8.82 -14.66
CA VAL A 106 5.17 -9.78 -13.72
C VAL A 106 4.09 -10.63 -13.06
N VAL A 107 3.00 -9.99 -12.61
CA VAL A 107 1.84 -10.68 -12.02
C VAL A 107 1.23 -11.65 -13.03
N ALA A 108 1.02 -11.24 -14.29
CA ALA A 108 0.45 -12.08 -15.32
C ALA A 108 1.33 -13.31 -15.63
N ARG A 109 2.66 -13.15 -15.64
CA ARG A 109 3.59 -14.29 -15.79
C ARG A 109 3.54 -15.22 -14.58
N ALA A 110 3.51 -14.67 -13.36
CA ALA A 110 3.38 -15.46 -12.14
C ALA A 110 2.07 -16.25 -12.12
N ASP A 111 0.95 -15.63 -12.51
CA ASP A 111 -0.35 -16.28 -12.65
C ASP A 111 -0.27 -17.48 -13.59
N THR A 112 0.33 -17.33 -14.78
CA THR A 112 0.49 -18.42 -15.74
C THR A 112 1.27 -19.59 -15.14
N MET A 113 2.34 -19.32 -14.41
CA MET A 113 3.14 -20.36 -13.74
C MET A 113 2.35 -21.06 -12.61
N LEU A 114 1.60 -20.28 -11.82
CA LEU A 114 0.84 -20.81 -10.69
C LEU A 114 -0.34 -21.67 -11.12
N ARG A 115 -0.98 -21.39 -12.25
CA ARG A 115 -2.10 -22.19 -12.79
C ARG A 115 -1.72 -23.62 -13.12
N ALA A 116 -0.48 -23.89 -13.49
CA ALA A 116 0.00 -25.25 -13.69
C ALA A 116 -0.10 -26.09 -12.41
N ARG A 117 -0.01 -25.45 -11.24
CA ARG A 117 -0.06 -26.10 -9.93
C ARG A 117 -1.43 -25.96 -9.23
N PHE A 118 -2.15 -24.89 -9.53
CA PHE A 118 -3.44 -24.56 -8.92
C PHE A 118 -4.50 -24.37 -10.01
N PRO A 119 -5.09 -25.46 -10.53
CA PRO A 119 -6.19 -25.37 -11.48
C PRO A 119 -7.34 -24.57 -10.88
N GLY A 120 -7.92 -23.64 -11.65
CA GLY A 120 -8.98 -22.76 -11.17
C GLY A 120 -8.52 -21.56 -10.34
N LEU A 121 -7.20 -21.29 -10.28
CA LEU A 121 -6.66 -20.09 -9.64
C LEU A 121 -7.36 -18.83 -10.16
N LEU A 122 -7.75 -17.94 -9.23
CA LEU A 122 -8.19 -16.59 -9.51
C LEU A 122 -7.14 -15.58 -9.03
N THR A 123 -6.67 -14.76 -9.94
CA THR A 123 -5.79 -13.63 -9.64
C THR A 123 -6.61 -12.34 -9.55
N LEU A 124 -6.60 -11.69 -8.41
CA LEU A 124 -7.17 -10.35 -8.20
C LEU A 124 -6.06 -9.31 -8.39
N LEU A 125 -6.08 -8.59 -9.51
CA LEU A 125 -5.09 -7.58 -9.85
C LEU A 125 -5.66 -6.19 -9.59
N ALA A 126 -5.18 -5.54 -8.55
CA ALA A 126 -5.64 -4.21 -8.15
C ALA A 126 -4.52 -3.17 -8.34
N PRO A 127 -4.52 -2.42 -9.43
CA PRO A 127 -3.50 -1.40 -9.69
C PRO A 127 -3.61 -0.23 -8.70
N ARG A 128 -2.48 0.41 -8.42
CA ARG A 128 -2.41 1.61 -7.55
C ARG A 128 -3.33 2.72 -8.05
N HIS A 129 -3.52 2.81 -9.36
CA HIS A 129 -4.37 3.78 -10.02
C HIS A 129 -5.40 3.06 -10.90
N PRO A 130 -6.64 2.87 -10.43
CA PRO A 130 -7.69 2.16 -11.15
C PRO A 130 -7.97 2.70 -12.57
N ALA A 131 -7.79 3.98 -12.80
CA ALA A 131 -7.93 4.59 -14.13
C ALA A 131 -7.01 3.97 -15.21
N ARG A 132 -5.99 3.19 -14.82
CA ARG A 132 -5.13 2.45 -15.75
C ARG A 132 -5.71 1.11 -16.18
N ALA A 133 -6.83 0.68 -15.61
CA ALA A 133 -7.38 -0.66 -15.85
C ALA A 133 -7.58 -0.97 -17.33
N ALA A 134 -8.16 -0.07 -18.10
CA ALA A 134 -8.37 -0.28 -19.54
C ALA A 134 -7.05 -0.48 -20.30
N ALA A 135 -6.02 0.31 -20.00
CA ALA A 135 -4.70 0.18 -20.62
C ALA A 135 -4.00 -1.13 -20.21
N ILE A 136 -4.15 -1.54 -18.94
CA ILE A 136 -3.62 -2.82 -18.43
C ILE A 136 -4.31 -4.00 -19.11
N ALA A 137 -5.64 -3.98 -19.23
CA ALA A 137 -6.40 -5.02 -19.92
C ALA A 137 -5.95 -5.18 -21.37
N ALA A 138 -5.80 -4.07 -22.09
CA ALA A 138 -5.33 -4.06 -23.47
C ALA A 138 -3.90 -4.59 -23.59
N ALA A 139 -3.00 -4.20 -22.68
CA ALA A 139 -1.60 -4.63 -22.70
C ALA A 139 -1.45 -6.14 -22.38
N LEU A 140 -2.23 -6.67 -21.45
CA LEU A 140 -2.20 -8.09 -21.10
C LEU A 140 -2.87 -8.98 -22.15
N GLY A 141 -3.87 -8.50 -22.89
CA GLY A 141 -4.51 -9.18 -24.03
C GLY A 141 -5.07 -10.58 -23.71
N ARG A 142 -5.50 -10.83 -22.46
CA ARG A 142 -5.92 -12.17 -21.99
C ARG A 142 -7.42 -12.37 -22.17
N ALA A 143 -7.80 -13.52 -22.74
CA ALA A 143 -9.21 -13.89 -22.94
C ALA A 143 -9.95 -14.17 -21.62
N ASP A 144 -9.25 -14.64 -20.60
CA ASP A 144 -9.79 -14.94 -19.27
C ASP A 144 -9.71 -13.74 -18.28
N LEU A 145 -9.33 -12.55 -18.77
CA LEU A 145 -9.35 -11.33 -18.01
C LEU A 145 -10.75 -10.70 -18.03
N ARG A 146 -11.25 -10.39 -16.85
CA ARG A 146 -12.46 -9.58 -16.64
C ARG A 146 -12.12 -8.34 -15.82
N GLN A 147 -12.76 -7.21 -16.10
CA GLN A 147 -12.75 -6.05 -15.20
C GLN A 147 -13.85 -6.20 -14.15
N LEU A 148 -13.60 -5.69 -12.95
CA LEU A 148 -14.55 -5.82 -11.83
C LEU A 148 -15.87 -5.13 -12.11
N GLY A 149 -15.85 -3.92 -12.71
CA GLY A 149 -17.05 -3.16 -13.07
C GLY A 149 -17.97 -2.93 -11.87
N ASP A 150 -19.21 -3.41 -11.96
CA ASP A 150 -20.23 -3.21 -10.93
C ASP A 150 -19.98 -3.98 -9.61
N GLY A 151 -18.96 -4.80 -9.56
CA GLY A 151 -18.53 -5.46 -8.32
C GLY A 151 -19.08 -6.86 -8.12
N GLU A 152 -19.67 -7.46 -9.13
CA GLU A 152 -20.12 -8.84 -9.06
C GLU A 152 -18.96 -9.84 -9.02
N PRO A 153 -19.12 -10.96 -8.29
CA PRO A 153 -18.14 -12.04 -8.31
C PRO A 153 -17.88 -12.56 -9.74
N PRO A 154 -16.63 -12.93 -10.06
CA PRO A 154 -16.31 -13.47 -11.37
C PRO A 154 -16.84 -14.88 -11.55
N GLY A 155 -17.20 -15.22 -12.79
CA GLY A 155 -17.56 -16.58 -13.17
C GLY A 155 -16.36 -17.56 -13.14
N PRO A 156 -16.64 -18.86 -13.34
CA PRO A 156 -15.61 -19.90 -13.26
C PRO A 156 -14.50 -19.75 -14.31
N ASP A 157 -14.83 -19.22 -15.48
CA ASP A 157 -13.89 -19.02 -16.60
C ASP A 157 -12.97 -17.80 -16.42
N THR A 158 -13.24 -16.94 -15.43
CA THR A 158 -12.39 -15.79 -15.13
C THR A 158 -11.14 -16.26 -14.40
N GLY A 159 -10.02 -16.03 -14.99
CA GLY A 159 -8.75 -16.34 -14.38
C GLY A 159 -8.04 -15.15 -13.77
N LEU A 160 -8.20 -13.97 -14.35
CA LEU A 160 -7.68 -12.72 -13.84
C LEU A 160 -8.80 -11.69 -13.73
N LEU A 161 -9.06 -11.22 -12.53
CA LEU A 161 -9.99 -10.12 -12.28
C LEU A 161 -9.21 -8.83 -12.04
N LEU A 162 -9.37 -7.89 -12.95
CA LEU A 162 -8.73 -6.58 -12.88
C LEU A 162 -9.64 -5.61 -12.14
N VAL A 163 -9.13 -5.04 -11.06
CA VAL A 163 -9.86 -4.13 -10.17
C VAL A 163 -9.74 -2.71 -10.70
N ASP A 164 -10.82 -2.15 -11.18
CA ASP A 164 -10.91 -0.84 -11.86
C ASP A 164 -11.52 0.26 -10.99
N ARG A 165 -11.70 0.00 -9.68
CA ARG A 165 -12.26 0.94 -8.71
C ARG A 165 -11.51 0.97 -7.38
N PHE A 166 -11.71 2.04 -6.61
CA PHE A 166 -11.26 2.12 -5.22
C PHE A 166 -12.24 1.42 -4.27
N GLY A 167 -11.75 1.08 -3.08
CA GLY A 167 -12.57 0.53 -1.98
C GLY A 167 -12.66 -0.99 -1.92
N ALA A 168 -12.33 -1.71 -3.00
CA ALA A 168 -12.49 -3.17 -3.08
C ALA A 168 -11.47 -3.99 -2.25
N LEU A 169 -10.36 -3.42 -1.83
CA LEU A 169 -9.30 -4.16 -1.13
C LEU A 169 -9.74 -4.72 0.24
N GLY A 170 -10.68 -4.06 0.91
CA GLY A 170 -11.25 -4.55 2.16
C GLY A 170 -11.90 -5.92 2.01
N LEU A 171 -12.65 -6.10 0.93
CA LEU A 171 -13.25 -7.36 0.51
C LEU A 171 -12.17 -8.40 0.15
N PHE A 172 -11.27 -8.05 -0.75
CA PHE A 172 -10.31 -8.99 -1.32
C PHE A 172 -9.30 -9.55 -0.32
N TYR A 173 -8.94 -8.79 0.71
CA TYR A 173 -8.07 -9.27 1.78
C TYR A 173 -8.75 -10.22 2.77
N ARG A 174 -10.07 -10.41 2.65
CA ARG A 174 -10.86 -11.32 3.48
C ARG A 174 -11.38 -12.56 2.75
N LEU A 175 -11.13 -12.66 1.46
CA LEU A 175 -11.41 -13.86 0.67
C LEU A 175 -10.36 -14.94 0.89
#